data_f3d791f6633d7832a80b68bcd1e5e72b
#
_entry.id   f3d791f6633d7832a80b68bcd1e5e72b
#
_cell.length_a   1.000
_cell.length_b   1.000
_cell.length_c   1.000
_cell.angle_alpha   90.00
_cell.angle_beta   90.00
_cell.angle_gamma   90.00
#
_symmetry.space_group_name_H-M   'P 1'
#
loop_
_entity.id
_entity.type
_entity.pdbx_description
1 polymer ?
#
loop_
_entity_poly.entity_id
_entity_poly.type
_entity_poly.pdbx_seq_one_letter_code
_entity_poly.pdbx_strand_id
1 'polypeptide(L)'
;MPNSIVIHKHGGPEVMKWEEIPLQNPGRSEVLINQTKVGLNFIDIYQRSGVYPLDLPSSIGMEGVGVVESIGEGVENVKVGDRIGYVMGTPGSYTESRLYPADRLIKLPEFLSDSQAAGVLLKGLTVSYLINRTFAVEKGQTVLLHAAAGGVGLLACQWLNRLGVEVIGTVSTDEKAERAIAHGCNHTVNY
;
A
#
# COMPACT_ATOMS: atom_id res chain seq x y z
N MET A 1 -6.62 -21.65 12.75
CA MET A 1 -6.07 -21.23 11.44
C MET A 1 -6.62 -19.84 11.15
N PRO A 2 -5.85 -18.89 10.60
CA PRO A 2 -6.35 -17.59 10.24
C PRO A 2 -7.18 -17.66 8.97
N ASN A 3 -8.07 -16.69 8.80
CA ASN A 3 -8.81 -16.51 7.56
C ASN A 3 -8.08 -15.54 6.62
N SER A 4 -8.29 -15.73 5.32
CA SER A 4 -7.76 -14.89 4.25
C SER A 4 -8.78 -14.71 3.13
N ILE A 5 -8.70 -13.60 2.41
CA ILE A 5 -9.38 -13.49 1.12
C ILE A 5 -8.59 -14.27 0.08
N VAL A 6 -9.20 -15.31 -0.46
CA VAL A 6 -8.63 -16.17 -1.49
C VAL A 6 -9.46 -16.06 -2.78
N ILE A 7 -8.79 -16.05 -3.92
CA ILE A 7 -9.39 -16.15 -5.25
C ILE A 7 -8.97 -17.48 -5.91
N HIS A 8 -9.94 -18.22 -6.44
CA HIS A 8 -9.72 -19.48 -7.17
C HIS A 8 -9.80 -19.29 -8.69
N LYS A 9 -10.27 -18.13 -9.13
CA LYS A 9 -10.32 -17.68 -10.52
C LYS A 9 -10.26 -16.16 -10.57
N HIS A 10 -9.82 -15.61 -11.68
CA HIS A 10 -9.90 -14.16 -11.92
C HIS A 10 -11.35 -13.73 -12.16
N GLY A 11 -11.69 -12.48 -11.79
CA GLY A 11 -13.03 -11.94 -11.98
C GLY A 11 -13.30 -10.66 -11.19
N GLY A 12 -14.58 -10.37 -11.03
CA GLY A 12 -15.09 -9.26 -10.24
C GLY A 12 -14.98 -9.51 -8.72
N PRO A 13 -15.56 -8.63 -7.89
CA PRO A 13 -15.50 -8.78 -6.43
C PRO A 13 -16.08 -10.11 -5.91
N GLU A 14 -16.99 -10.71 -6.64
CA GLU A 14 -17.68 -11.97 -6.29
C GLU A 14 -16.75 -13.20 -6.22
N VAL A 15 -15.54 -13.11 -6.81
CA VAL A 15 -14.58 -14.22 -6.77
C VAL A 15 -13.78 -14.27 -5.45
N MET A 16 -13.83 -13.21 -4.66
CA MET A 16 -13.18 -13.15 -3.35
C MET A 16 -13.92 -14.00 -2.34
N LYS A 17 -13.23 -14.99 -1.75
CA LYS A 17 -13.76 -15.88 -0.73
C LYS A 17 -13.00 -15.70 0.57
N TRP A 18 -13.72 -15.62 1.67
CA TRP A 18 -13.15 -15.61 3.02
C TRP A 18 -13.01 -17.05 3.50
N GLU A 19 -11.77 -17.54 3.57
CA GLU A 19 -11.48 -18.96 3.80
C GLU A 19 -10.36 -19.10 4.83
N GLU A 20 -10.42 -20.17 5.62
CA GLU A 20 -9.30 -20.55 6.47
C GLU A 20 -8.11 -21.02 5.63
N ILE A 21 -6.93 -20.58 5.99
CA ILE A 21 -5.68 -20.96 5.35
C ILE A 21 -4.73 -21.63 6.35
N PRO A 22 -3.94 -22.63 5.90
CA PRO A 22 -2.90 -23.19 6.76
C PRO A 22 -1.85 -22.12 7.06
N LEU A 23 -1.46 -22.05 8.32
CA LEU A 23 -0.39 -21.17 8.77
C LEU A 23 0.72 -22.02 9.40
N GLN A 24 1.94 -21.85 8.92
CA GLN A 24 3.13 -22.51 9.45
C GLN A 24 3.86 -21.58 10.44
N ASN A 25 4.79 -22.16 11.22
CA ASN A 25 5.73 -21.36 11.98
C ASN A 25 6.68 -20.63 11.02
N PRO A 26 7.21 -19.43 11.41
CA PRO A 26 8.14 -18.71 10.58
C PRO A 26 9.43 -19.50 10.36
N GLY A 27 9.83 -19.60 9.11
CA GLY A 27 11.09 -20.16 8.68
C GLY A 27 12.26 -19.19 8.93
N ARG A 28 13.44 -19.58 8.44
CA ARG A 28 14.63 -18.71 8.54
C ARG A 28 14.39 -17.37 7.84
N SER A 29 14.74 -16.27 8.53
CA SER A 29 14.57 -14.88 8.09
C SER A 29 13.11 -14.46 7.85
N GLU A 30 12.13 -15.19 8.36
CA GLU A 30 10.71 -14.86 8.30
C GLU A 30 10.18 -14.46 9.67
N VAL A 31 9.08 -13.75 9.64
CA VAL A 31 8.26 -13.44 10.82
C VAL A 31 6.82 -13.85 10.59
N LEU A 32 6.14 -14.18 11.67
CA LEU A 32 4.68 -14.27 11.69
C LEU A 32 4.14 -12.91 12.14
N ILE A 33 3.23 -12.36 11.33
CA ILE A 33 2.58 -11.07 11.58
C ILE A 33 1.11 -11.34 11.89
N ASN A 34 0.62 -10.81 13.01
CA ASN A 34 -0.80 -10.65 13.28
C ASN A 34 -1.23 -9.29 12.77
N GLN A 35 -2.07 -9.26 11.73
CA GLN A 35 -2.42 -8.02 11.04
C GLN A 35 -3.52 -7.25 11.76
N THR A 36 -3.35 -5.94 11.84
CA THR A 36 -4.31 -5.01 12.45
C THR A 36 -5.05 -4.19 11.39
N LYS A 37 -4.37 -3.86 10.29
CA LYS A 37 -4.91 -3.10 9.16
C LYS A 37 -4.28 -3.55 7.85
N VAL A 38 -5.03 -3.42 6.77
CA VAL A 38 -4.55 -3.65 5.41
C VAL A 38 -4.85 -2.44 4.53
N GLY A 39 -3.94 -2.12 3.62
CA GLY A 39 -4.13 -1.07 2.62
C GLY A 39 -4.83 -1.63 1.39
N LEU A 40 -5.81 -0.88 0.86
CA LEU A 40 -6.43 -1.16 -0.43
C LEU A 40 -5.71 -0.39 -1.53
N ASN A 41 -5.25 -1.10 -2.56
CA ASN A 41 -4.53 -0.52 -3.67
C ASN A 41 -5.09 -0.99 -5.02
N PHE A 42 -4.90 -0.18 -6.06
CA PHE A 42 -5.45 -0.47 -7.38
C PHE A 42 -4.85 -1.73 -8.01
N ILE A 43 -3.60 -2.07 -7.64
CA ILE A 43 -2.93 -3.30 -8.07
C ILE A 43 -3.70 -4.56 -7.60
N ASP A 44 -4.35 -4.52 -6.45
CA ASP A 44 -5.13 -5.64 -5.93
C ASP A 44 -6.31 -5.96 -6.84
N ILE A 45 -6.90 -4.92 -7.47
CA ILE A 45 -7.95 -5.07 -8.49
C ILE A 45 -7.38 -5.71 -9.76
N TYR A 46 -6.21 -5.26 -10.21
CA TYR A 46 -5.55 -5.83 -11.39
C TYR A 46 -5.19 -7.30 -11.19
N GLN A 47 -4.70 -7.67 -10.01
CA GLN A 47 -4.40 -9.05 -9.66
C GLN A 47 -5.68 -9.89 -9.61
N ARG A 48 -6.71 -9.42 -8.92
CA ARG A 48 -8.00 -10.12 -8.85
C ARG A 48 -8.64 -10.33 -10.22
N SER A 49 -8.62 -9.32 -11.08
CA SER A 49 -9.24 -9.37 -12.41
C SER A 49 -8.42 -10.12 -13.47
N GLY A 50 -7.15 -10.44 -13.19
CA GLY A 50 -6.26 -11.12 -14.11
C GLY A 50 -5.51 -10.21 -15.09
N VAL A 51 -5.63 -8.88 -14.97
CA VAL A 51 -4.79 -7.93 -15.72
C VAL A 51 -3.31 -8.12 -15.35
N TYR A 52 -3.05 -8.37 -14.07
CA TYR A 52 -1.77 -8.87 -13.58
C TYR A 52 -2.00 -10.29 -13.07
N PRO A 53 -1.70 -11.30 -13.88
CA PRO A 53 -2.02 -12.68 -13.54
C PRO A 53 -1.28 -13.16 -12.30
N LEU A 54 -1.96 -13.95 -11.48
CA LEU A 54 -1.42 -14.69 -10.35
C LEU A 54 -1.59 -16.18 -10.57
N ASP A 55 -0.70 -16.98 -10.00
CA ASP A 55 -0.92 -18.41 -9.87
C ASP A 55 -2.06 -18.67 -8.89
N LEU A 56 -3.05 -19.41 -9.30
CA LEU A 56 -4.26 -19.66 -8.52
C LEU A 56 -4.30 -21.08 -7.93
N PRO A 57 -4.89 -21.29 -6.74
CA PRO A 57 -5.53 -20.29 -5.88
C PRO A 57 -4.52 -19.31 -5.24
N SER A 58 -4.91 -18.07 -5.03
CA SER A 58 -4.05 -17.03 -4.44
C SER A 58 -4.81 -16.15 -3.47
N SER A 59 -4.16 -15.76 -2.39
CA SER A 59 -4.59 -14.60 -1.60
C SER A 59 -4.17 -13.32 -2.31
N ILE A 60 -4.86 -12.21 -2.03
CA ILE A 60 -4.61 -10.90 -2.63
C ILE A 60 -4.24 -9.84 -1.57
N GLY A 61 -3.86 -8.66 -2.04
CA GLY A 61 -3.43 -7.54 -1.20
C GLY A 61 -1.92 -7.40 -1.11
N MET A 62 -1.44 -6.15 -1.16
CA MET A 62 -0.02 -5.82 -1.30
C MET A 62 0.50 -4.90 -0.19
N GLU A 63 -0.33 -4.55 0.79
CA GLU A 63 0.01 -3.62 1.87
C GLU A 63 -0.65 -4.05 3.17
N GLY A 64 0.13 -4.12 4.25
CA GLY A 64 -0.40 -4.47 5.56
C GLY A 64 0.38 -3.82 6.69
N VAL A 65 -0.29 -3.74 7.82
CA VAL A 65 0.22 -3.26 9.11
C VAL A 65 -0.18 -4.26 10.18
N GLY A 66 0.72 -4.56 11.08
CA GLY A 66 0.45 -5.50 12.15
C GLY A 66 1.51 -5.50 13.24
N VAL A 67 1.43 -6.52 14.07
CA VAL A 67 2.36 -6.78 15.16
C VAL A 67 3.09 -8.08 14.90
N VAL A 68 4.39 -8.11 15.14
CA VAL A 68 5.20 -9.32 15.05
C VAL A 68 4.78 -10.27 16.19
N GLU A 69 4.24 -11.43 15.84
CA GLU A 69 3.78 -12.44 16.78
C GLU A 69 4.89 -13.44 17.13
N SER A 70 5.64 -13.86 16.12
CA SER A 70 6.82 -14.72 16.31
C SER A 70 7.86 -14.47 15.23
N ILE A 71 9.10 -14.85 15.51
CA ILE A 71 10.26 -14.67 14.60
C ILE A 71 10.92 -16.00 14.32
N GLY A 72 11.40 -16.17 13.10
CA GLY A 72 12.22 -17.30 12.69
C GLY A 72 13.71 -17.11 12.99
N GLU A 73 14.48 -18.15 12.73
CA GLU A 73 15.94 -18.12 12.90
C GLU A 73 16.58 -17.01 12.05
N GLY A 74 17.56 -16.29 12.61
CA GLY A 74 18.33 -15.26 11.91
C GLY A 74 17.63 -13.91 11.74
N VAL A 75 16.47 -13.71 12.36
CA VAL A 75 15.79 -12.39 12.39
C VAL A 75 16.38 -11.54 13.50
N GLU A 76 16.99 -10.40 13.14
CA GLU A 76 17.64 -9.48 14.07
C GLU A 76 17.07 -8.04 14.03
N ASN A 77 16.42 -7.68 12.93
CA ASN A 77 15.95 -6.32 12.68
C ASN A 77 14.61 -5.98 13.36
N VAL A 78 13.85 -6.99 13.78
CA VAL A 78 12.58 -6.86 14.50
C VAL A 78 12.50 -7.87 15.64
N LYS A 79 11.60 -7.62 16.59
CA LYS A 79 11.30 -8.52 17.72
C LYS A 79 9.80 -8.70 17.89
N VAL A 80 9.41 -9.74 18.63
CA VAL A 80 8.02 -9.99 19.04
C VAL A 80 7.46 -8.74 19.74
N GLY A 81 6.27 -8.34 19.33
CA GLY A 81 5.59 -7.13 19.81
C GLY A 81 5.91 -5.86 19.02
N ASP A 82 6.89 -5.85 18.12
CA ASP A 82 7.14 -4.68 17.27
C ASP A 82 5.94 -4.42 16.34
N ARG A 83 5.51 -3.16 16.26
CA ARG A 83 4.54 -2.69 15.28
C ARG A 83 5.26 -2.46 13.95
N ILE A 84 4.76 -3.08 12.91
CA ILE A 84 5.39 -3.05 11.58
C ILE A 84 4.37 -2.78 10.48
N GLY A 85 4.88 -2.27 9.37
CA GLY A 85 4.18 -2.25 8.11
C GLY A 85 5.04 -2.86 7.02
N TYR A 86 4.40 -3.26 5.94
CA TYR A 86 5.08 -3.77 4.75
C TYR A 86 4.28 -3.42 3.50
N VAL A 87 4.97 -3.35 2.38
CA VAL A 87 4.39 -3.10 1.06
C VAL A 87 5.03 -3.99 0.01
N MET A 88 4.25 -4.35 -1.01
CA MET A 88 4.69 -5.16 -2.14
C MET A 88 5.13 -6.58 -1.73
N GLY A 89 5.93 -7.26 -2.53
CA GLY A 89 6.33 -8.65 -2.29
C GLY A 89 5.27 -9.65 -2.73
N THR A 90 5.15 -10.77 -2.01
CA THR A 90 4.13 -11.78 -2.31
C THR A 90 2.75 -11.28 -1.94
N PRO A 91 1.73 -11.38 -2.80
CA PRO A 91 0.35 -11.06 -2.48
C PRO A 91 -0.17 -11.82 -1.25
N GLY A 92 -1.22 -11.30 -0.61
CA GLY A 92 -1.84 -11.98 0.54
C GLY A 92 -1.95 -11.12 1.79
N SER A 93 -2.04 -9.79 1.64
CA SER A 93 -2.27 -8.91 2.79
C SER A 93 -3.68 -8.97 3.34
N TYR A 94 -4.65 -9.49 2.56
CA TYR A 94 -6.04 -9.58 3.01
C TYR A 94 -6.26 -10.87 3.83
N THR A 95 -5.55 -10.96 4.94
CA THR A 95 -5.55 -12.10 5.87
C THR A 95 -5.45 -11.61 7.32
N GLU A 96 -5.87 -12.44 8.27
CA GLU A 96 -5.70 -12.14 9.70
C GLU A 96 -4.25 -12.25 10.15
N SER A 97 -3.53 -13.25 9.64
CA SER A 97 -2.10 -13.45 9.95
C SER A 97 -1.36 -14.02 8.74
N ARG A 98 -0.07 -13.69 8.63
CA ARG A 98 0.77 -14.21 7.55
C ARG A 98 2.24 -14.28 7.91
N LEU A 99 2.96 -15.15 7.20
CA LEU A 99 4.42 -15.13 7.17
C LEU A 99 4.91 -14.05 6.19
N TYR A 100 6.00 -13.38 6.56
CA TYR A 100 6.60 -12.36 5.71
C TYR A 100 8.11 -12.26 5.95
N PRO A 101 8.93 -11.98 4.90
CA PRO A 101 10.36 -11.78 5.06
C PRO A 101 10.68 -10.59 5.98
N ALA A 102 11.52 -10.83 6.98
CA ALA A 102 11.85 -9.84 8.01
C ALA A 102 12.59 -8.62 7.45
N ASP A 103 13.43 -8.80 6.42
CA ASP A 103 14.22 -7.73 5.78
C ASP A 103 13.39 -6.68 5.04
N ARG A 104 12.11 -6.98 4.77
CA ARG A 104 11.16 -6.08 4.09
C ARG A 104 10.24 -5.33 5.04
N LEU A 105 10.40 -5.52 6.34
CA LEU A 105 9.55 -4.89 7.34
C LEU A 105 10.01 -3.47 7.66
N ILE A 106 9.03 -2.59 7.84
CA ILE A 106 9.22 -1.19 8.24
C ILE A 106 8.68 -1.06 9.66
N LYS A 107 9.54 -0.76 10.64
CA LYS A 107 9.09 -0.44 12.00
C LYS A 107 8.29 0.86 11.98
N LEU A 108 7.12 0.82 12.58
CA LEU A 108 6.25 2.00 12.65
C LEU A 108 6.57 2.83 13.89
N PRO A 109 6.73 4.16 13.72
CA PRO A 109 6.89 5.05 14.86
C PRO A 109 5.60 5.13 15.69
N GLU A 110 5.74 5.40 16.99
CA GLU A 110 4.61 5.42 17.93
C GLU A 110 3.53 6.44 17.58
N PHE A 111 3.92 7.59 17.03
CA PHE A 111 2.99 8.66 16.65
C PHE A 111 2.10 8.31 15.45
N LEU A 112 2.45 7.27 14.68
CA LEU A 112 1.69 6.86 13.50
C LEU A 112 0.75 5.71 13.88
N SER A 113 -0.56 5.92 13.74
CA SER A 113 -1.54 4.86 13.97
C SER A 113 -1.51 3.83 12.83
N ASP A 114 -1.96 2.60 13.12
CA ASP A 114 -2.03 1.52 12.13
C ASP A 114 -2.91 1.90 10.93
N SER A 115 -4.01 2.61 11.18
CA SER A 115 -4.90 3.08 10.10
C SER A 115 -4.23 4.12 9.21
N GLN A 116 -3.46 5.04 9.78
CA GLN A 116 -2.68 6.01 9.00
C GLN A 116 -1.60 5.29 8.20
N ALA A 117 -0.85 4.38 8.82
CA ALA A 117 0.18 3.61 8.14
C ALA A 117 -0.37 2.82 6.95
N ALA A 118 -1.43 2.02 7.15
CA ALA A 118 -2.07 1.25 6.08
C ALA A 118 -2.70 2.12 4.97
N GLY A 119 -3.03 3.37 5.29
CA GLY A 119 -3.56 4.33 4.30
C GLY A 119 -2.49 4.97 3.42
N VAL A 120 -1.22 5.03 3.89
CA VAL A 120 -0.20 5.87 3.25
C VAL A 120 1.09 5.15 2.85
N LEU A 121 1.41 3.97 3.38
CA LEU A 121 2.73 3.34 3.15
C LEU A 121 3.02 3.13 1.67
N LEU A 122 2.21 2.34 0.96
CA LEU A 122 2.44 2.05 -0.45
C LEU A 122 2.34 3.31 -1.30
N LYS A 123 1.32 4.12 -1.05
CA LYS A 123 1.06 5.36 -1.80
C LYS A 123 2.16 6.40 -1.56
N GLY A 124 2.57 6.57 -0.31
CA GLY A 124 3.62 7.50 0.09
C GLY A 124 4.99 7.09 -0.44
N LEU A 125 5.34 5.80 -0.39
CA LEU A 125 6.56 5.29 -1.01
C LEU A 125 6.54 5.47 -2.53
N THR A 126 5.37 5.31 -3.15
CA THR A 126 5.19 5.58 -4.59
C THR A 126 5.50 7.05 -4.90
N VAL A 127 4.90 7.99 -4.18
CA VAL A 127 5.21 9.42 -4.34
C VAL A 127 6.69 9.68 -4.11
N SER A 128 7.25 9.13 -3.02
CA SER A 128 8.66 9.33 -2.67
C SER A 128 9.61 8.95 -3.78
N TYR A 129 9.46 7.76 -4.38
CA TYR A 129 10.38 7.35 -5.44
C TYR A 129 10.16 8.13 -6.73
N LEU A 130 8.91 8.48 -7.06
CA LEU A 130 8.60 9.26 -8.26
C LEU A 130 9.27 10.64 -8.24
N ILE A 131 9.14 11.37 -7.13
CA ILE A 131 9.62 12.77 -7.03
C ILE A 131 11.08 12.92 -6.60
N ASN A 132 11.71 11.85 -6.09
CA ASN A 132 13.10 11.93 -5.62
C ASN A 132 14.08 11.06 -6.41
N ARG A 133 13.61 9.93 -7.01
CA ARG A 133 14.50 8.95 -7.66
C ARG A 133 14.24 8.79 -9.14
N THR A 134 12.97 8.79 -9.57
CA THR A 134 12.62 8.71 -11.00
C THR A 134 12.92 10.04 -11.67
N PHE A 135 12.48 11.12 -11.07
CA PHE A 135 12.80 12.48 -11.45
C PHE A 135 12.89 13.33 -10.17
N ALA A 136 14.08 13.85 -9.86
CA ALA A 136 14.28 14.72 -8.72
C ALA A 136 13.59 16.07 -8.99
N VAL A 137 12.42 16.26 -8.38
CA VAL A 137 11.59 17.44 -8.56
C VAL A 137 12.13 18.59 -7.69
N GLU A 138 12.30 19.77 -8.28
CA GLU A 138 12.85 20.94 -7.62
C GLU A 138 11.82 22.06 -7.49
N LYS A 139 12.02 22.93 -6.49
CA LYS A 139 11.18 24.11 -6.26
C LYS A 139 11.10 24.98 -7.52
N GLY A 140 9.90 25.45 -7.83
CA GLY A 140 9.60 26.30 -8.98
C GLY A 140 9.36 25.57 -10.28
N GLN A 141 9.49 24.25 -10.31
CA GLN A 141 9.07 23.43 -11.45
C GLN A 141 7.55 23.27 -11.48
N THR A 142 7.02 22.89 -12.65
CA THR A 142 5.62 22.55 -12.87
C THR A 142 5.50 21.06 -13.17
N VAL A 143 4.58 20.38 -12.51
CA VAL A 143 4.31 18.94 -12.67
C VAL A 143 2.87 18.72 -13.16
N LEU A 144 2.71 17.94 -14.23
CA LEU A 144 1.42 17.41 -14.64
C LEU A 144 1.17 16.08 -13.91
N LEU A 145 0.09 16.01 -13.14
CA LEU A 145 -0.26 14.86 -12.30
C LEU A 145 -1.61 14.28 -12.72
N HIS A 146 -1.61 13.07 -13.29
CA HIS A 146 -2.84 12.37 -13.63
C HIS A 146 -3.52 11.80 -12.38
N ALA A 147 -4.88 11.79 -12.39
CA ALA A 147 -5.71 11.32 -11.29
C ALA A 147 -5.36 11.99 -9.95
N ALA A 148 -5.25 13.31 -9.95
CA ALA A 148 -4.78 14.11 -8.81
C ALA A 148 -5.63 13.93 -7.53
N ALA A 149 -6.91 13.56 -7.65
CA ALA A 149 -7.77 13.24 -6.51
C ALA A 149 -7.73 11.76 -6.07
N GLY A 150 -6.89 10.93 -6.67
CA GLY A 150 -6.66 9.55 -6.28
C GLY A 150 -5.75 9.42 -5.06
N GLY A 151 -5.59 8.20 -4.53
CA GLY A 151 -4.81 7.97 -3.31
C GLY A 151 -3.34 8.40 -3.40
N VAL A 152 -2.65 8.11 -4.51
CA VAL A 152 -1.29 8.61 -4.80
C VAL A 152 -1.35 10.11 -5.10
N GLY A 153 -2.33 10.54 -5.90
CA GLY A 153 -2.49 11.92 -6.32
C GLY A 153 -2.60 12.90 -5.16
N LEU A 154 -3.46 12.63 -4.19
CA LEU A 154 -3.65 13.50 -3.02
C LEU A 154 -2.37 13.65 -2.17
N LEU A 155 -1.61 12.56 -1.99
CA LEU A 155 -0.34 12.63 -1.29
C LEU A 155 0.72 13.40 -2.11
N ALA A 156 0.76 13.18 -3.43
CA ALA A 156 1.67 13.89 -4.32
C ALA A 156 1.37 15.40 -4.34
N CYS A 157 0.11 15.80 -4.44
CA CYS A 157 -0.29 17.21 -4.38
C CYS A 157 0.22 17.89 -3.11
N GLN A 158 0.00 17.27 -1.94
CA GLN A 158 0.47 17.81 -0.66
C GLN A 158 1.99 17.93 -0.61
N TRP A 159 2.70 16.89 -1.04
CA TRP A 159 4.17 16.85 -0.97
C TRP A 159 4.80 17.84 -1.95
N LEU A 160 4.35 17.85 -3.20
CA LEU A 160 4.83 18.79 -4.23
C LEU A 160 4.54 20.25 -3.86
N ASN A 161 3.34 20.55 -3.36
CA ASN A 161 3.00 21.87 -2.87
C ASN A 161 3.95 22.31 -1.75
N ARG A 162 4.26 21.42 -0.79
CA ARG A 162 5.21 21.71 0.28
C ARG A 162 6.64 21.98 -0.21
N LEU A 163 7.03 21.36 -1.33
CA LEU A 163 8.31 21.61 -2.00
C LEU A 163 8.32 22.92 -2.82
N GLY A 164 7.18 23.58 -2.97
CA GLY A 164 7.06 24.80 -3.79
C GLY A 164 7.04 24.52 -5.29
N VAL A 165 6.48 23.35 -5.66
CA VAL A 165 6.27 22.91 -7.04
C VAL A 165 4.84 23.23 -7.44
N GLU A 166 4.64 23.73 -8.66
CA GLU A 166 3.32 23.96 -9.24
C GLU A 166 2.72 22.66 -9.75
N VAL A 167 1.51 22.32 -9.31
CA VAL A 167 0.84 21.07 -9.70
C VAL A 167 -0.36 21.36 -10.58
N ILE A 168 -0.37 20.80 -11.79
CA ILE A 168 -1.52 20.74 -12.70
C ILE A 168 -2.08 19.33 -12.63
N GLY A 169 -3.26 19.15 -12.01
CA GLY A 169 -3.87 17.85 -11.79
C GLY A 169 -4.96 17.53 -12.80
N THR A 170 -5.00 16.32 -13.37
CA THR A 170 -6.16 15.90 -14.14
C THR A 170 -7.15 15.15 -13.25
N VAL A 171 -8.44 15.41 -13.44
CA VAL A 171 -9.55 14.84 -12.67
C VAL A 171 -10.73 14.56 -13.60
N SER A 172 -11.72 13.77 -13.14
CA SER A 172 -12.89 13.38 -13.95
C SER A 172 -14.21 14.01 -13.49
N THR A 173 -14.21 14.79 -12.43
CA THR A 173 -15.41 15.50 -11.91
C THR A 173 -15.00 16.75 -11.16
N ASP A 174 -15.93 17.70 -11.01
CA ASP A 174 -15.71 18.94 -10.26
C ASP A 174 -15.48 18.67 -8.77
N GLU A 175 -16.16 17.69 -8.17
CA GLU A 175 -15.92 17.27 -6.79
C GLU A 175 -14.47 16.79 -6.58
N LYS A 176 -13.94 16.05 -7.55
CA LYS A 176 -12.53 15.62 -7.52
C LYS A 176 -11.57 16.78 -7.72
N ALA A 177 -11.94 17.79 -8.52
CA ALA A 177 -11.17 19.01 -8.69
C ALA A 177 -11.05 19.76 -7.36
N GLU A 178 -12.17 20.02 -6.70
CA GLU A 178 -12.20 20.65 -5.38
C GLU A 178 -11.35 19.90 -4.36
N ARG A 179 -11.47 18.56 -4.35
CA ARG A 179 -10.68 17.71 -3.47
C ARG A 179 -9.16 17.80 -3.74
N ALA A 180 -8.75 17.80 -5.01
CA ALA A 180 -7.34 17.93 -5.39
C ALA A 180 -6.79 19.31 -4.98
N ILE A 181 -7.55 20.39 -5.23
CA ILE A 181 -7.19 21.76 -4.84
C ILE A 181 -7.05 21.87 -3.31
N ALA A 182 -8.00 21.32 -2.54
CA ALA A 182 -7.92 21.30 -1.08
C ALA A 182 -6.69 20.58 -0.54
N HIS A 183 -6.05 19.71 -1.35
CA HIS A 183 -4.84 19.00 -1.01
C HIS A 183 -3.57 19.59 -1.67
N GLY A 184 -3.64 20.80 -2.21
CA GLY A 184 -2.46 21.53 -2.69
C GLY A 184 -2.20 21.44 -4.20
N CYS A 185 -3.14 20.90 -4.99
CA CYS A 185 -3.10 21.03 -6.44
C CYS A 185 -3.37 22.49 -6.81
N ASN A 186 -2.55 23.09 -7.68
CA ASN A 186 -2.70 24.52 -8.06
C ASN A 186 -3.76 24.69 -9.13
N HIS A 187 -3.80 23.81 -10.12
CA HIS A 187 -4.72 23.87 -11.25
C HIS A 187 -5.29 22.48 -11.53
N THR A 188 -6.54 22.43 -11.98
CA THR A 188 -7.18 21.17 -12.37
C THR A 188 -7.69 21.23 -13.80
N VAL A 189 -7.60 20.10 -14.51
CA VAL A 189 -8.13 19.89 -15.85
C VAL A 189 -9.10 18.71 -15.79
N ASN A 190 -10.36 18.94 -16.13
CA ASN A 190 -11.37 17.89 -16.27
C ASN A 190 -11.27 17.25 -17.66
N TYR A 191 -11.43 15.91 -17.74
CA TYR A 191 -11.42 15.12 -18.97
C TYR A 191 -12.65 14.23 -19.09
#